data_f21462a5611dd593c18887bdb603a415
#
_entry.id   f21462a5611dd593c18887bdb603a415
#
_cell.length_a   1.000
_cell.length_b   1.000
_cell.length_c   1.000
_cell.angle_alpha   90.00
_cell.angle_beta   90.00
_cell.angle_gamma   90.00
#
_symmetry.space_group_name_H-M   'P 1'
#
loop_
_entity.id
_entity.type
_entity.pdbx_description
1 polymer ?
#
loop_
_entity_poly.entity_id
_entity_poly.type
_entity_poly.pdbx_seq_one_letter_code
_entity_poly.pdbx_strand_id
1 'polypeptide(L)'
;MEKEKSGMMDFRTEVKVGKGAIKLLPSHRMLFVGSCFADNLGKRFVENRFRAVVNPYGVMYNPTSVFHSVERYLKGDAFTQGENLPKEERRPDVAFFTLGTNHVHILQETGEVVDNCQKRPQRLFEEKELTVGECVVELSKAVWALVDVGIQRIIVTVSPIRYAKYGFHGSQLSKATLLLAADLLCQRFPELVSYFPAYEIVNDELRDYRFYKEDM
;
A
#
# COMPACT_ATOMS: atom_id res chain seq x y z
N MET A 1 -27.70 -26.84 36.92
CA MET A 1 -26.34 -26.41 37.27
C MET A 1 -25.74 -25.75 36.03
N GLU A 2 -26.02 -24.46 35.87
CA GLU A 2 -25.39 -23.63 34.86
C GLU A 2 -23.95 -23.38 35.30
N LYS A 3 -23.00 -23.77 34.45
CA LYS A 3 -21.60 -23.40 34.64
C LYS A 3 -21.48 -21.90 34.35
N GLU A 4 -21.26 -21.10 35.38
CA GLU A 4 -20.75 -19.74 35.26
C GLU A 4 -19.47 -19.79 34.40
N LYS A 5 -19.56 -19.27 33.19
CA LYS A 5 -18.36 -18.92 32.43
C LYS A 5 -17.71 -17.75 33.16
N SER A 6 -16.62 -18.02 33.87
CA SER A 6 -15.68 -17.03 34.37
C SER A 6 -15.33 -16.11 33.20
N GLY A 7 -15.94 -14.94 33.19
CA GLY A 7 -15.66 -13.90 32.19
C GLY A 7 -14.27 -13.31 32.47
N MET A 8 -13.25 -13.95 31.92
CA MET A 8 -11.96 -13.34 31.77
C MET A 8 -12.17 -12.17 30.80
N MET A 9 -12.06 -10.93 31.28
CA MET A 9 -12.12 -9.74 30.44
C MET A 9 -11.08 -9.90 29.33
N ASP A 10 -11.54 -10.05 28.10
CA ASP A 10 -10.65 -10.05 26.94
C ASP A 10 -10.29 -8.59 26.67
N PHE A 11 -9.09 -8.20 27.02
CA PHE A 11 -8.54 -6.86 26.74
C PHE A 11 -8.17 -6.66 25.27
N ARG A 12 -8.64 -7.52 24.41
CA ARG A 12 -8.38 -7.50 22.98
C ARG A 12 -9.59 -7.00 22.23
N THR A 13 -9.41 -5.96 21.40
CA THR A 13 -10.45 -5.49 20.48
C THR A 13 -10.26 -6.20 19.13
N GLU A 14 -11.23 -7.03 18.73
CA GLU A 14 -11.19 -7.71 17.44
C GLU A 14 -11.52 -6.72 16.31
N VAL A 15 -10.63 -6.62 15.31
CA VAL A 15 -10.88 -5.88 14.08
C VAL A 15 -11.69 -6.78 13.13
N LYS A 16 -12.96 -6.45 12.93
CA LYS A 16 -13.84 -7.22 12.03
C LYS A 16 -13.45 -6.98 10.57
N VAL A 17 -12.88 -7.97 9.94
CA VAL A 17 -12.62 -7.97 8.50
C VAL A 17 -13.81 -8.59 7.79
N GLY A 18 -14.54 -7.79 6.99
CA GLY A 18 -15.63 -8.26 6.16
C GLY A 18 -15.13 -9.25 5.08
N LYS A 19 -16.04 -10.11 4.58
CA LYS A 19 -15.72 -10.93 3.40
C LYS A 19 -15.41 -10.01 2.23
N GLY A 20 -14.23 -10.21 1.61
CA GLY A 20 -13.85 -9.48 0.40
C GLY A 20 -14.85 -9.71 -0.74
N ALA A 21 -15.06 -8.69 -1.56
CA ALA A 21 -15.95 -8.77 -2.72
C ALA A 21 -15.42 -9.73 -3.81
N ILE A 22 -14.15 -10.12 -3.76
CA ILE A 22 -13.52 -11.06 -4.69
C ILE A 22 -12.82 -12.18 -3.91
N LYS A 23 -12.98 -13.41 -4.37
CA LYS A 23 -12.16 -14.53 -3.93
C LYS A 23 -10.84 -14.53 -4.72
N LEU A 24 -9.73 -14.35 -4.05
CA LEU A 24 -8.40 -14.41 -4.68
C LEU A 24 -8.08 -15.85 -5.10
N LEU A 25 -7.73 -16.02 -6.35
CA LEU A 25 -7.36 -17.32 -6.94
C LEU A 25 -5.88 -17.32 -7.34
N PRO A 26 -5.18 -18.46 -7.25
CA PRO A 26 -3.78 -18.56 -7.70
C PRO A 26 -3.57 -18.19 -9.18
N SER A 27 -4.61 -18.32 -10.01
CA SER A 27 -4.59 -17.97 -11.43
C SER A 27 -4.67 -16.45 -11.69
N HIS A 28 -5.16 -15.66 -10.73
CA HIS A 28 -5.20 -14.21 -10.89
C HIS A 28 -3.79 -13.64 -10.98
N ARG A 29 -3.59 -12.74 -11.93
CA ARG A 29 -2.37 -11.93 -12.03
C ARG A 29 -2.49 -10.81 -11.02
N MET A 30 -1.59 -10.77 -10.06
CA MET A 30 -1.62 -9.82 -8.97
C MET A 30 -0.45 -8.84 -9.07
N LEU A 31 -0.72 -7.56 -8.84
CA LEU A 31 0.30 -6.53 -8.76
C LEU A 31 0.32 -5.94 -7.36
N PHE A 32 1.45 -6.06 -6.67
CA PHE A 32 1.68 -5.44 -5.37
C PHE A 32 2.58 -4.22 -5.55
N VAL A 33 2.10 -3.04 -5.18
CA VAL A 33 2.85 -1.79 -5.22
C VAL A 33 2.72 -1.08 -3.88
N GLY A 34 3.84 -0.65 -3.33
CA GLY A 34 3.84 0.17 -2.14
C GLY A 34 5.04 -0.05 -1.22
N SER A 35 4.82 0.10 0.07
CA SER A 35 5.85 0.03 1.12
C SER A 35 6.46 -1.37 1.25
N CYS A 36 7.43 -1.52 2.14
CA CYS A 36 7.99 -2.84 2.49
C CYS A 36 6.90 -3.83 2.96
N PHE A 37 5.73 -3.34 3.36
CA PHE A 37 4.57 -4.19 3.63
C PHE A 37 4.06 -4.88 2.36
N ALA A 38 4.10 -4.21 1.20
CA ALA A 38 3.80 -4.85 -0.10
C ALA A 38 4.79 -5.98 -0.39
N ASP A 39 6.09 -5.78 -0.13
CA ASP A 39 7.11 -6.81 -0.30
C ASP A 39 6.82 -8.05 0.55
N ASN A 40 6.57 -7.84 1.84
CA ASN A 40 6.33 -8.94 2.77
C ASN A 40 5.04 -9.70 2.42
N LEU A 41 3.97 -8.98 2.09
CA LEU A 41 2.70 -9.58 1.70
C LEU A 41 2.81 -10.30 0.37
N GLY A 42 3.35 -9.64 -0.65
CA GLY A 42 3.50 -10.20 -2.00
C GLY A 42 4.39 -11.46 -2.03
N LYS A 43 5.49 -11.48 -1.26
CA LYS A 43 6.34 -12.67 -1.10
C LYS A 43 5.54 -13.86 -0.55
N ARG A 44 4.65 -13.63 0.43
CA ARG A 44 3.77 -14.70 0.95
C ARG A 44 2.84 -15.25 -0.13
N PHE A 45 2.33 -14.39 -1.02
CA PHE A 45 1.53 -14.84 -2.15
C PHE A 45 2.35 -15.69 -3.12
N VAL A 46 3.57 -15.26 -3.48
CA VAL A 46 4.49 -16.02 -4.35
C VAL A 46 4.86 -17.37 -3.72
N GLU A 47 5.20 -17.41 -2.44
CA GLU A 47 5.50 -18.64 -1.69
C GLU A 47 4.31 -19.63 -1.73
N ASN A 48 3.09 -19.11 -1.74
CA ASN A 48 1.85 -19.89 -1.84
C ASN A 48 1.37 -20.11 -3.29
N ARG A 49 2.27 -19.95 -4.27
CA ARG A 49 2.03 -20.23 -5.69
C ARG A 49 0.99 -19.33 -6.36
N PHE A 50 0.75 -18.14 -5.86
CA PHE A 50 -0.01 -17.12 -6.56
C PHE A 50 0.85 -16.42 -7.62
N ARG A 51 0.23 -16.00 -8.71
CA ARG A 51 0.89 -15.22 -9.77
C ARG A 51 0.96 -13.76 -9.34
N ALA A 52 2.07 -13.36 -8.72
CA ALA A 52 2.23 -12.01 -8.19
C ALA A 52 3.52 -11.35 -8.70
N VAL A 53 3.39 -10.08 -9.12
CA VAL A 53 4.50 -9.14 -9.34
C VAL A 53 4.52 -8.20 -8.14
N VAL A 54 5.69 -8.06 -7.53
CA VAL A 54 5.84 -7.36 -6.26
C VAL A 54 6.88 -6.24 -6.41
N ASN A 55 6.47 -5.01 -6.21
CA ASN A 55 7.30 -3.81 -6.27
C ASN A 55 8.34 -3.85 -7.42
N PRO A 56 7.92 -3.98 -8.68
CA PRO A 56 8.83 -4.20 -9.80
C PRO A 56 9.87 -3.08 -9.99
N TYR A 57 9.60 -1.92 -9.43
CA TYR A 57 10.50 -0.75 -9.47
C TYR A 57 11.07 -0.38 -8.10
N GLY A 58 10.99 -1.29 -7.13
CA GLY A 58 11.37 -1.07 -5.75
C GLY A 58 10.22 -0.57 -4.88
N VAL A 59 10.53 -0.37 -3.60
CA VAL A 59 9.54 0.03 -2.58
C VAL A 59 9.05 1.45 -2.85
N MET A 60 7.74 1.66 -2.83
CA MET A 60 7.08 2.94 -3.02
C MET A 60 6.26 3.28 -1.77
N TYR A 61 6.49 4.46 -1.18
CA TYR A 61 5.90 4.77 0.12
C TYR A 61 4.69 5.69 0.04
N ASN A 62 4.60 6.52 -1.01
CA ASN A 62 3.60 7.57 -1.13
C ASN A 62 2.68 7.37 -2.35
N PRO A 63 1.51 8.02 -2.37
CA PRO A 63 0.53 7.91 -3.46
C PRO A 63 1.07 8.22 -4.86
N THR A 64 1.90 9.25 -5.01
CA THR A 64 2.49 9.65 -6.30
C THR A 64 3.40 8.54 -6.85
N SER A 65 4.28 8.00 -5.99
CA SER A 65 5.18 6.91 -6.39
C SER A 65 4.44 5.60 -6.70
N VAL A 66 3.28 5.36 -6.05
CA VAL A 66 2.39 4.24 -6.40
C VAL A 66 1.85 4.45 -7.82
N PHE A 67 1.38 5.66 -8.16
CA PHE A 67 0.92 5.97 -9.51
C PHE A 67 2.04 5.80 -10.55
N HIS A 68 3.23 6.37 -10.32
CA HIS A 68 4.38 6.21 -11.21
C HIS A 68 4.75 4.74 -11.45
N SER A 69 4.71 3.93 -10.39
CA SER A 69 4.98 2.49 -10.50
C SER A 69 3.95 1.77 -11.35
N VAL A 70 2.66 2.08 -11.19
CA VAL A 70 1.59 1.52 -12.01
C VAL A 70 1.75 1.93 -13.48
N GLU A 71 1.99 3.21 -13.72
CA GLU A 71 2.18 3.76 -15.08
C GLU A 71 3.36 3.09 -15.81
N ARG A 72 4.52 2.98 -15.15
CA ARG A 72 5.71 2.30 -15.68
C ARG A 72 5.44 0.82 -15.96
N TYR A 73 4.71 0.16 -15.05
CA TYR A 73 4.32 -1.24 -15.21
C TYR A 73 3.50 -1.44 -16.48
N LEU A 74 2.49 -0.61 -16.71
CA LEU A 74 1.61 -0.69 -17.88
C LEU A 74 2.31 -0.26 -19.18
N LYS A 75 3.21 0.72 -19.12
CA LYS A 75 4.05 1.13 -20.27
C LYS A 75 5.03 0.05 -20.73
N GLY A 76 5.34 -0.90 -19.86
CA GLY A 76 6.25 -1.99 -20.18
C GLY A 76 7.71 -1.69 -19.88
N ASP A 77 8.00 -0.74 -19.00
CA ASP A 77 9.36 -0.43 -18.56
C ASP A 77 10.04 -1.67 -17.95
N ALA A 78 11.35 -1.75 -18.08
CA ALA A 78 12.12 -2.82 -17.46
C ALA A 78 12.02 -2.76 -15.94
N PHE A 79 11.83 -3.91 -15.29
CA PHE A 79 11.80 -4.00 -13.84
C PHE A 79 13.19 -3.73 -13.26
N THR A 80 13.25 -3.07 -12.12
CA THR A 80 14.49 -2.91 -11.36
C THR A 80 14.72 -4.09 -10.43
N GLN A 81 13.68 -4.89 -10.17
CA GLN A 81 13.72 -6.09 -9.32
C GLN A 81 12.85 -7.20 -9.93
N GLY A 82 13.32 -8.43 -9.81
CA GLY A 82 12.61 -9.60 -10.33
C GLY A 82 12.74 -9.78 -11.84
N GLU A 83 11.98 -10.73 -12.37
CA GLU A 83 11.95 -11.07 -13.80
C GLU A 83 10.96 -10.17 -14.54
N ASN A 84 11.38 -9.67 -15.70
CA ASN A 84 10.50 -8.88 -16.56
C ASN A 84 9.41 -9.75 -17.18
N LEU A 85 8.21 -9.19 -17.26
CA LEU A 85 7.13 -9.75 -18.06
C LEU A 85 7.04 -9.03 -19.41
N PRO A 86 6.64 -9.72 -20.48
CA PRO A 86 6.23 -9.07 -21.72
C PRO A 86 5.14 -8.02 -21.47
N LYS A 87 5.14 -6.94 -22.22
CA LYS A 87 4.18 -5.84 -22.04
C LYS A 87 2.73 -6.32 -22.12
N GLU A 88 2.47 -7.28 -23.01
CA GLU A 88 1.16 -7.85 -23.27
C GLU A 88 0.61 -8.64 -22.06
N GLU A 89 1.51 -9.13 -21.19
CA GLU A 89 1.16 -9.86 -19.98
C GLU A 89 0.96 -8.94 -18.76
N ARG A 90 1.29 -7.65 -18.87
CA ARG A 90 1.19 -6.67 -17.79
C ARG A 90 -0.22 -6.12 -17.63
N ARG A 91 -1.18 -7.02 -17.45
CA ARG A 91 -2.60 -6.70 -17.19
C ARG A 91 -3.02 -7.42 -15.91
N PRO A 92 -2.86 -6.80 -14.75
CA PRO A 92 -3.22 -7.44 -13.49
C PRO A 92 -4.74 -7.59 -13.38
N ASP A 93 -5.18 -8.70 -12.80
CA ASP A 93 -6.58 -8.92 -12.46
C ASP A 93 -6.90 -8.27 -11.10
N VAL A 94 -5.91 -8.25 -10.19
CA VAL A 94 -6.02 -7.64 -8.85
C VAL A 94 -4.76 -6.82 -8.55
N ALA A 95 -4.93 -5.62 -7.99
CA ALA A 95 -3.81 -4.80 -7.52
C ALA A 95 -3.92 -4.54 -6.00
N PHE A 96 -2.78 -4.43 -5.36
CA PHE A 96 -2.64 -4.10 -3.94
C PHE A 96 -1.79 -2.84 -3.80
N PHE A 97 -2.35 -1.80 -3.17
CA PHE A 97 -1.63 -0.57 -2.85
C PHE A 97 -1.40 -0.52 -1.34
N THR A 98 -0.13 -0.53 -0.92
CA THR A 98 0.23 -0.44 0.50
C THR A 98 0.89 0.89 0.78
N LEU A 99 0.13 1.82 1.35
CA LEU A 99 0.54 3.21 1.55
C LEU A 99 1.38 3.34 2.82
N GLY A 100 2.55 3.93 2.71
CA GLY A 100 3.49 4.12 3.83
C GLY A 100 3.39 5.51 4.46
N THR A 101 3.50 6.54 3.66
CA THR A 101 3.54 7.95 4.08
C THR A 101 2.90 8.85 3.02
N ASN A 102 2.44 10.06 3.43
CA ASN A 102 2.03 11.11 2.51
C ASN A 102 3.17 12.05 2.10
N HIS A 103 4.39 11.81 2.59
CA HIS A 103 5.56 12.61 2.24
C HIS A 103 6.11 12.22 0.87
N VAL A 104 6.39 13.21 0.05
CA VAL A 104 7.06 13.09 -1.25
C VAL A 104 8.37 13.86 -1.24
N HIS A 105 9.30 13.44 -2.07
CA HIS A 105 10.56 14.15 -2.29
C HIS A 105 10.56 14.72 -3.71
N ILE A 106 10.74 16.03 -3.81
CA ILE A 106 10.76 16.78 -5.06
C ILE A 106 12.22 17.10 -5.38
N LEU A 107 12.69 16.72 -6.56
CA LEU A 107 14.02 17.11 -7.02
C LEU A 107 14.01 18.60 -7.35
N GLN A 108 14.79 19.41 -6.64
CA GLN A 108 14.79 20.87 -6.78
C GLN A 108 15.17 21.35 -8.18
N GLU A 109 15.99 20.58 -8.88
CA GLU A 109 16.43 20.90 -10.25
C GLU A 109 15.28 20.82 -11.27
N THR A 110 14.39 19.84 -11.14
CA THR A 110 13.33 19.58 -12.14
C THR A 110 11.94 19.92 -11.63
N GLY A 111 11.76 20.04 -10.31
CA GLY A 111 10.44 20.20 -9.68
C GLY A 111 9.60 18.92 -9.69
N GLU A 112 10.15 17.78 -10.07
CA GLU A 112 9.45 16.50 -10.18
C GLU A 112 9.55 15.70 -8.89
N VAL A 113 8.47 14.97 -8.56
CA VAL A 113 8.49 14.00 -7.47
C VAL A 113 9.35 12.81 -7.88
N VAL A 114 10.31 12.46 -7.01
CA VAL A 114 11.17 11.29 -7.21
C VAL A 114 10.69 10.13 -6.34
N ASP A 115 10.64 8.95 -6.94
CA ASP A 115 10.18 7.73 -6.25
C ASP A 115 11.20 7.21 -5.24
N ASN A 116 12.48 7.41 -5.52
CA ASN A 116 13.57 7.01 -4.66
C ASN A 116 14.74 7.99 -4.79
N CYS A 117 15.19 8.53 -3.68
CA CYS A 117 16.33 9.46 -3.66
C CYS A 117 17.69 8.80 -3.98
N GLN A 118 17.76 7.46 -4.12
CA GLN A 118 18.94 6.67 -4.52
C GLN A 118 20.20 6.99 -3.71
N LYS A 119 20.05 7.30 -2.41
CA LYS A 119 21.14 7.75 -1.52
C LYS A 119 21.85 9.04 -1.98
N ARG A 120 21.27 9.81 -2.90
CA ARG A 120 21.76 11.13 -3.27
C ARG A 120 21.65 12.10 -2.08
N PRO A 121 22.50 13.16 -2.03
CA PRO A 121 22.48 14.13 -0.93
C PRO A 121 21.09 14.74 -0.72
N GLN A 122 20.61 14.75 0.52
CA GLN A 122 19.26 15.25 0.88
C GLN A 122 19.03 16.71 0.42
N ARG A 123 20.09 17.56 0.38
CA ARG A 123 20.01 18.96 -0.08
C ARG A 123 19.50 19.13 -1.52
N LEU A 124 19.47 18.06 -2.32
CA LEU A 124 18.95 18.10 -3.70
C LEU A 124 17.44 17.98 -3.76
N PHE A 125 16.79 17.63 -2.65
CA PHE A 125 15.39 17.35 -2.58
C PHE A 125 14.69 18.29 -1.61
N GLU A 126 13.49 18.70 -1.98
CA GLU A 126 12.52 19.30 -1.08
C GLU A 126 11.55 18.22 -0.64
N GLU A 127 11.27 18.15 0.66
CA GLU A 127 10.25 17.25 1.20
C GLU A 127 8.93 18.00 1.35
N LYS A 128 7.86 17.44 0.80
CA LYS A 128 6.49 17.99 0.87
C LYS A 128 5.54 16.94 1.41
N GLU A 129 4.60 17.36 2.25
CA GLU A 129 3.46 16.55 2.66
C GLU A 129 2.30 16.73 1.70
N LEU A 130 1.79 15.63 1.13
CA LEU A 130 0.57 15.66 0.33
C LEU A 130 -0.64 15.81 1.25
N THR A 131 -1.57 16.66 0.85
CA THR A 131 -2.89 16.73 1.44
C THR A 131 -3.72 15.49 1.12
N VAL A 132 -4.83 15.29 1.85
CA VAL A 132 -5.78 14.20 1.54
C VAL A 132 -6.25 14.28 0.08
N GLY A 133 -6.59 15.48 -0.40
CA GLY A 133 -7.04 15.69 -1.78
C GLY A 133 -5.98 15.33 -2.81
N GLU A 134 -4.72 15.73 -2.61
CA GLU A 134 -3.60 15.37 -3.50
C GLU A 134 -3.38 13.86 -3.50
N CYS A 135 -3.43 13.19 -2.34
CA CYS A 135 -3.33 11.74 -2.24
C CYS A 135 -4.44 11.03 -3.06
N VAL A 136 -5.69 11.49 -2.94
CA VAL A 136 -6.82 10.93 -3.70
C VAL A 136 -6.64 11.15 -5.20
N VAL A 137 -6.14 12.31 -5.63
CA VAL A 137 -5.86 12.58 -7.05
C VAL A 137 -4.83 11.60 -7.61
N GLU A 138 -3.69 11.43 -6.93
CA GLU A 138 -2.63 10.55 -7.39
C GLU A 138 -3.09 9.07 -7.41
N LEU A 139 -3.74 8.60 -6.36
CA LEU A 139 -4.28 7.25 -6.32
C LEU A 139 -5.37 7.03 -7.38
N SER A 140 -6.21 8.04 -7.66
CA SER A 140 -7.22 7.95 -8.72
C SER A 140 -6.60 7.81 -10.11
N LYS A 141 -5.47 8.47 -10.39
CA LYS A 141 -4.73 8.27 -11.64
C LYS A 141 -4.28 6.80 -11.78
N ALA A 142 -3.75 6.20 -10.70
CA ALA A 142 -3.37 4.79 -10.69
C ALA A 142 -4.57 3.87 -10.93
N VAL A 143 -5.72 4.17 -10.30
CA VAL A 143 -6.96 3.41 -10.48
C VAL A 143 -7.41 3.48 -11.94
N TRP A 144 -7.51 4.68 -12.54
CA TRP A 144 -7.94 4.85 -13.92
C TRP A 144 -7.03 4.13 -14.90
N ALA A 145 -5.71 4.23 -14.73
CA ALA A 145 -4.75 3.52 -15.57
C ALA A 145 -4.96 1.99 -15.54
N LEU A 146 -5.35 1.43 -14.39
CA LEU A 146 -5.66 0.01 -14.25
C LEU A 146 -7.05 -0.34 -14.81
N VAL A 147 -8.02 0.56 -14.72
CA VAL A 147 -9.34 0.39 -15.35
C VAL A 147 -9.22 0.22 -16.86
N ASP A 148 -8.37 1.02 -17.50
CA ASP A 148 -8.14 0.97 -18.95
C ASP A 148 -7.60 -0.39 -19.44
N VAL A 149 -7.00 -1.19 -18.55
CA VAL A 149 -6.51 -2.53 -18.86
C VAL A 149 -7.38 -3.67 -18.30
N GLY A 150 -8.53 -3.34 -17.70
CA GLY A 150 -9.53 -4.30 -17.27
C GLY A 150 -9.30 -4.90 -15.89
N ILE A 151 -8.73 -4.14 -14.93
CA ILE A 151 -8.59 -4.57 -13.53
C ILE A 151 -9.94 -4.98 -12.93
N GLN A 152 -9.97 -6.05 -12.15
CA GLN A 152 -11.19 -6.53 -11.50
C GLN A 152 -11.36 -5.97 -10.07
N ARG A 153 -10.25 -5.79 -9.34
CA ARG A 153 -10.26 -5.29 -7.97
C ARG A 153 -8.95 -4.62 -7.59
N ILE A 154 -9.07 -3.56 -6.79
CA ILE A 154 -7.93 -2.89 -6.15
C ILE A 154 -8.16 -2.93 -4.65
N ILE A 155 -7.16 -3.40 -3.92
CA ILE A 155 -7.15 -3.44 -2.45
C ILE A 155 -6.16 -2.40 -1.97
N VAL A 156 -6.64 -1.39 -1.25
CA VAL A 156 -5.81 -0.37 -0.64
C VAL A 156 -5.68 -0.61 0.86
N THR A 157 -4.50 -0.42 1.40
CA THR A 157 -4.25 -0.52 2.85
C THR A 157 -3.19 0.47 3.28
N VAL A 158 -3.23 0.89 4.54
CA VAL A 158 -2.18 1.72 5.14
C VAL A 158 -1.25 0.81 5.93
N SER A 159 0.04 0.92 5.63
CA SER A 159 1.09 0.16 6.32
C SER A 159 1.16 0.56 7.81
N PRO A 160 1.24 -0.41 8.73
CA PRO A 160 1.33 -0.14 10.18
C PRO A 160 2.70 0.38 10.62
N ILE A 161 3.69 0.44 9.73
CA ILE A 161 5.03 0.95 10.03
C ILE A 161 4.98 2.39 10.56
N ARG A 162 5.79 2.68 11.57
CA ARG A 162 5.98 4.00 12.15
C ARG A 162 7.28 4.61 11.66
N TYR A 163 7.22 5.86 11.19
CA TYR A 163 8.41 6.57 10.70
C TYR A 163 8.99 7.44 11.82
N ALA A 164 10.05 6.97 12.45
CA ALA A 164 10.75 7.69 13.51
C ALA A 164 11.26 9.08 13.06
N LYS A 165 11.61 9.24 11.78
CA LYS A 165 12.04 10.49 11.16
C LYS A 165 11.08 11.66 11.43
N TYR A 166 9.78 11.40 11.43
CA TYR A 166 8.73 12.43 11.61
C TYR A 166 8.29 12.59 13.07
N GLY A 167 8.87 11.82 13.98
CA GLY A 167 8.37 11.67 15.34
C GLY A 167 7.01 10.96 15.39
N PHE A 168 6.57 10.62 16.61
CA PHE A 168 5.32 9.86 16.75
C PHE A 168 4.10 10.64 16.26
N HIS A 169 4.03 11.94 16.57
CA HIS A 169 2.90 12.79 16.17
C HIS A 169 2.86 12.97 14.64
N GLY A 170 3.97 13.36 14.01
CA GLY A 170 4.04 13.52 12.56
C GLY A 170 3.74 12.23 11.81
N SER A 171 4.23 11.09 12.32
CA SER A 171 3.89 9.79 11.76
C SER A 171 2.39 9.49 11.83
N GLN A 172 1.70 9.85 12.94
CA GLN A 172 0.25 9.68 13.06
C GLN A 172 -0.53 10.62 12.12
N LEU A 173 -0.10 11.87 11.96
CA LEU A 173 -0.72 12.81 11.00
C LEU A 173 -0.61 12.27 9.57
N SER A 174 0.57 11.77 9.20
CA SER A 174 0.77 11.13 7.90
C SER A 174 -0.17 9.93 7.70
N LYS A 175 -0.31 9.06 8.71
CA LYS A 175 -1.23 7.91 8.64
C LYS A 175 -2.69 8.35 8.55
N ALA A 176 -3.10 9.34 9.33
CA ALA A 176 -4.46 9.90 9.28
C ALA A 176 -4.79 10.43 7.87
N THR A 177 -3.86 11.16 7.24
CA THR A 177 -4.01 11.64 5.86
C THR A 177 -4.22 10.48 4.89
N LEU A 178 -3.43 9.41 5.00
CA LEU A 178 -3.55 8.23 4.13
C LEU A 178 -4.84 7.42 4.39
N LEU A 179 -5.29 7.31 5.64
CA LEU A 179 -6.54 6.65 5.98
C LEU A 179 -7.74 7.38 5.39
N LEU A 180 -7.79 8.71 5.54
CA LEU A 180 -8.83 9.55 4.92
C LEU A 180 -8.79 9.45 3.40
N ALA A 181 -7.60 9.46 2.80
CA ALA A 181 -7.46 9.32 1.34
C ALA A 181 -7.92 7.93 0.85
N ALA A 182 -7.60 6.86 1.58
CA ALA A 182 -8.05 5.51 1.25
C ALA A 182 -9.57 5.37 1.34
N ASP A 183 -10.20 5.96 2.36
CA ASP A 183 -11.65 5.97 2.53
C ASP A 183 -12.35 6.72 1.38
N LEU A 184 -11.89 7.93 1.05
CA LEU A 184 -12.41 8.70 -0.08
C LEU A 184 -12.20 7.99 -1.42
N LEU A 185 -11.09 7.27 -1.60
CA LEU A 185 -10.85 6.48 -2.80
C LEU A 185 -11.86 5.32 -2.91
N CYS A 186 -12.16 4.63 -1.80
CA CYS A 186 -13.19 3.59 -1.77
C CYS A 186 -14.58 4.15 -2.08
N GLN A 187 -14.93 5.32 -1.54
CA GLN A 187 -16.18 6.00 -1.84
C GLN A 187 -16.29 6.41 -3.32
N ARG A 188 -15.19 6.84 -3.91
CA ARG A 188 -15.12 7.23 -5.33
C ARG A 188 -15.26 6.05 -6.30
N PHE A 189 -14.76 4.87 -5.91
CA PHE A 189 -14.73 3.65 -6.72
C PHE A 189 -15.30 2.44 -5.96
N PRO A 190 -16.58 2.48 -5.50
CA PRO A 190 -17.11 1.52 -4.53
C PRO A 190 -17.14 0.08 -5.03
N GLU A 191 -17.31 -0.11 -6.36
CA GLU A 191 -17.36 -1.46 -6.96
C GLU A 191 -15.95 -2.00 -7.30
N LEU A 192 -14.92 -1.18 -7.24
CA LEU A 192 -13.58 -1.53 -7.71
C LEU A 192 -12.55 -1.53 -6.59
N VAL A 193 -12.59 -0.53 -5.70
CA VAL A 193 -11.61 -0.34 -4.63
C VAL A 193 -12.20 -0.75 -3.30
N SER A 194 -11.41 -1.48 -2.51
CA SER A 194 -11.76 -1.84 -1.14
C SER A 194 -10.58 -1.61 -0.20
N TYR A 195 -10.88 -1.20 1.04
CA TYR A 195 -9.89 -1.02 2.08
C TYR A 195 -9.67 -2.33 2.86
N PHE A 196 -8.39 -2.67 3.12
CA PHE A 196 -8.02 -3.74 4.02
C PHE A 196 -7.39 -3.14 5.30
N PRO A 197 -7.92 -3.42 6.50
CA PRO A 197 -7.57 -2.73 7.74
C PRO A 197 -6.27 -3.27 8.38
N ALA A 198 -5.16 -3.31 7.62
CA ALA A 198 -3.88 -3.78 8.17
C ALA A 198 -3.34 -2.86 9.27
N TYR A 199 -3.58 -1.55 9.15
CA TYR A 199 -3.18 -0.57 10.14
C TYR A 199 -3.88 -0.82 11.47
N GLU A 200 -5.19 -1.00 11.44
CA GLU A 200 -6.03 -1.25 12.61
C GLU A 200 -5.74 -2.61 13.25
N ILE A 201 -5.55 -3.66 12.44
CA ILE A 201 -5.20 -4.98 12.95
C ILE A 201 -3.93 -4.91 13.82
N VAL A 202 -2.89 -4.23 13.34
CA VAL A 202 -1.63 -4.17 14.09
C VAL A 202 -1.71 -3.22 15.27
N ASN A 203 -2.35 -2.04 15.12
CA ASN A 203 -2.32 -1.00 16.15
C ASN A 203 -3.44 -1.16 17.20
N ASP A 204 -4.59 -1.74 16.85
CA ASP A 204 -5.74 -1.86 17.75
C ASP A 204 -5.97 -3.27 18.24
N GLU A 205 -5.90 -4.30 17.40
CA GLU A 205 -6.11 -5.68 17.82
C GLU A 205 -4.85 -6.30 18.41
N LEU A 206 -3.71 -6.26 17.72
CA LEU A 206 -2.46 -6.87 18.17
C LEU A 206 -1.78 -6.06 19.26
N ARG A 207 -1.69 -4.74 19.10
CA ARG A 207 -1.22 -3.74 20.08
C ARG A 207 0.08 -4.08 20.84
N ASP A 208 0.97 -4.85 20.23
CA ASP A 208 2.17 -5.35 20.92
C ASP A 208 3.39 -5.25 20.00
N TYR A 209 4.48 -4.68 20.52
CA TYR A 209 5.74 -4.53 19.77
C TYR A 209 6.38 -5.86 19.38
N ARG A 210 6.07 -6.97 20.02
CA ARG A 210 6.57 -8.31 19.65
C ARG A 210 6.16 -8.76 18.24
N PHE A 211 5.16 -8.11 17.63
CA PHE A 211 4.74 -8.38 16.26
C PHE A 211 5.55 -7.63 15.20
N TYR A 212 6.47 -6.77 15.63
CA TYR A 212 7.41 -6.08 14.77
C TYR A 212 8.77 -6.78 14.82
N LYS A 213 9.57 -6.60 13.78
CA LYS A 213 10.97 -7.03 13.76
C LYS A 213 11.85 -6.01 14.49
N GLU A 214 13.05 -6.44 14.90
CA GLU A 214 14.01 -5.58 15.61
C GLU A 214 14.56 -4.42 14.76
N ASP A 215 14.50 -4.55 13.45
CA ASP A 215 15.05 -3.60 12.46
C ASP A 215 14.02 -2.56 11.96
N MET A 216 12.99 -2.31 12.75
CA MET A 216 11.95 -1.33 12.44
C MET A 216 12.34 0.11 12.74
#